data_02e3bc654106fe51fe63ae3cca767e00
#
_entry.id   02e3bc654106fe51fe63ae3cca767e00
#
_cell.length_a   1.000
_cell.length_b   1.000
_cell.length_c   1.000
_cell.angle_alpha   90.00
_cell.angle_beta   90.00
_cell.angle_gamma   90.00
#
_symmetry.space_group_name_H-M   'P 1'
#
loop_
_entity.id
_entity.type
_entity.pdbx_description
1 polymer ?
#
loop_
_entity_poly.entity_id
_entity_poly.type
_entity_poly.pdbx_seq_one_letter_code
_entity_poly.pdbx_strand_id
1 'polypeptide(L)'
;MHIRHQSQRTQNDKQESRVIGEVKIKSFFCYQKTCLCSRYCDSLLKKSSKGISETEIDDKLASSITIFKYLDDKDVFQKFYSRALGKRLIHMQSHSMDMEEAMINRLKQACGYEFTSKFHRMFTDILTAEDLNSKFTSFLQNSNTEVGINYFIRVLQQGAWPLSNSGVTPIAVPAQLEKTVQMFEAFYSKQFSGRKLTWLHHLRYVASWYRVQIDTFSDFQQW
;
A
#
# COMPACT_ATOMS: atom_id res chain seq x y z
N MET A 1 12.31 46.37 42.03
CA MET A 1 11.54 46.10 40.76
C MET A 1 11.99 44.86 39.99
N HIS A 2 13.21 44.36 40.14
CA HIS A 2 13.76 43.19 39.39
C HIS A 2 13.17 41.81 39.78
N ILE A 3 12.74 41.61 41.01
CA ILE A 3 12.28 40.33 41.54
C ILE A 3 10.89 39.96 41.00
N ARG A 4 10.02 40.91 40.70
CA ARG A 4 8.67 40.62 40.13
C ARG A 4 8.73 40.12 38.67
N HIS A 5 9.69 40.57 37.89
CA HIS A 5 9.86 40.14 36.48
C HIS A 5 10.38 38.70 36.36
N GLN A 6 11.21 38.25 37.29
CA GLN A 6 11.71 36.86 37.28
C GLN A 6 10.63 35.87 37.71
N SER A 7 9.75 36.23 38.68
CA SER A 7 8.67 35.35 39.11
C SER A 7 7.58 35.16 38.06
N GLN A 8 7.31 36.16 37.22
CA GLN A 8 6.35 36.05 36.12
C GLN A 8 6.92 35.22 34.98
N ARG A 9 8.22 35.30 34.67
CA ARG A 9 8.87 34.49 33.64
C ARG A 9 8.85 33.00 33.98
N THR A 10 9.17 32.64 35.22
CA THR A 10 9.14 31.24 35.69
C THR A 10 7.73 30.66 35.75
N GLN A 11 6.69 31.47 35.95
CA GLN A 11 5.30 31.00 35.88
C GLN A 11 4.86 30.77 34.42
N ASN A 12 5.22 31.64 33.50
CA ASN A 12 4.92 31.45 32.06
C ASN A 12 5.63 30.21 31.50
N ASP A 13 6.91 30.00 31.83
CA ASP A 13 7.67 28.82 31.35
C ASP A 13 7.07 27.51 31.91
N LYS A 14 6.55 27.51 33.15
CA LYS A 14 5.86 26.35 33.71
C LYS A 14 4.49 26.10 33.05
N GLN A 15 3.80 27.17 32.69
CA GLN A 15 2.49 27.08 32.03
C GLN A 15 2.63 26.60 30.57
N GLU A 16 3.62 27.11 29.83
CA GLU A 16 3.96 26.62 28.51
C GLU A 16 4.39 25.13 28.51
N SER A 17 5.21 24.73 29.48
CA SER A 17 5.64 23.34 29.64
C SER A 17 4.47 22.39 29.93
N ARG A 18 3.47 22.83 30.70
CA ARG A 18 2.24 22.06 30.93
C ARG A 18 1.39 21.93 29.70
N VAL A 19 1.15 23.03 28.99
CA VAL A 19 0.38 23.01 27.72
C VAL A 19 1.05 22.13 26.68
N ILE A 20 2.36 22.22 26.52
CA ILE A 20 3.15 21.34 25.63
C ILE A 20 3.02 19.87 26.06
N GLY A 21 3.05 19.59 27.35
CA GLY A 21 2.84 18.23 27.89
C GLY A 21 1.45 17.69 27.59
N GLU A 22 0.41 18.46 27.80
CA GLU A 22 -0.98 18.05 27.51
C GLU A 22 -1.24 17.85 26.02
N VAL A 23 -0.70 18.72 25.17
CA VAL A 23 -0.79 18.58 23.71
C VAL A 23 -0.07 17.31 23.25
N LYS A 24 1.14 17.02 23.76
CA LYS A 24 1.87 15.79 23.44
C LYS A 24 1.12 14.54 23.89
N ILE A 25 0.52 14.55 25.08
CA ILE A 25 -0.26 13.42 25.60
C ILE A 25 -1.52 13.21 24.75
N LYS A 26 -2.28 14.25 24.43
CA LYS A 26 -3.46 14.16 23.56
C LYS A 26 -3.09 13.65 22.17
N SER A 27 -2.02 14.17 21.57
CA SER A 27 -1.51 13.71 20.28
C SER A 27 -1.09 12.24 20.32
N PHE A 28 -0.42 11.79 21.37
CA PHE A 28 -0.03 10.39 21.52
C PHE A 28 -1.24 9.45 21.62
N PHE A 29 -2.26 9.82 22.41
CA PHE A 29 -3.50 9.04 22.51
C PHE A 29 -4.29 9.03 21.20
N CYS A 30 -4.34 10.14 20.49
CA CYS A 30 -4.99 10.21 19.18
C CYS A 30 -4.30 9.31 18.15
N TYR A 31 -2.97 9.41 18.06
CA TYR A 31 -2.16 8.53 17.21
C TYR A 31 -2.37 7.04 17.51
N GLN A 32 -2.42 6.68 18.79
CA GLN A 32 -2.60 5.31 19.24
C GLN A 32 -3.97 4.74 18.85
N LYS A 33 -5.06 5.52 19.04
CA LYS A 33 -6.41 5.17 18.63
C LYS A 33 -6.52 4.99 17.11
N THR A 34 -5.92 5.88 16.34
CA THR A 34 -5.91 5.86 14.88
C THR A 34 -5.17 4.64 14.35
N CYS A 35 -4.01 4.32 14.92
CA CYS A 35 -3.24 3.13 14.60
C CYS A 35 -4.03 1.84 14.91
N LEU A 36 -4.71 1.77 16.07
CA LEU A 36 -5.53 0.63 16.46
C LEU A 36 -6.70 0.41 15.51
N CYS A 37 -7.39 1.47 15.11
CA CYS A 37 -8.49 1.39 14.14
C CYS A 37 -8.01 0.82 12.79
N SER A 38 -6.88 1.31 12.25
CA SER A 38 -6.29 0.78 11.03
C SER A 38 -5.86 -0.69 11.16
N ARG A 39 -5.25 -1.07 12.29
CA ARG A 39 -4.84 -2.46 12.57
C ARG A 39 -6.04 -3.41 12.71
N TYR A 40 -7.13 -2.93 13.29
CA TYR A 40 -8.37 -3.70 13.41
C TYR A 40 -8.97 -3.98 12.03
N CYS A 41 -9.08 -2.96 11.16
CA CYS A 41 -9.50 -3.16 9.77
C CYS A 41 -8.58 -4.15 9.03
N ASP A 42 -7.25 -4.04 9.21
CA ASP A 42 -6.28 -4.96 8.63
C ASP A 42 -6.50 -6.41 9.10
N SER A 43 -6.80 -6.62 10.37
CA SER A 43 -7.04 -7.97 10.92
C SER A 43 -8.30 -8.62 10.35
N LEU A 44 -9.35 -7.84 10.08
CA LEU A 44 -10.59 -8.32 9.48
C LEU A 44 -10.42 -8.69 7.99
N LEU A 45 -9.62 -7.90 7.26
CA LEU A 45 -9.40 -8.08 5.82
C LEU A 45 -8.37 -9.15 5.47
N LYS A 46 -7.67 -9.72 6.44
CA LYS A 46 -6.70 -10.80 6.23
C LYS A 46 -7.34 -12.18 6.17
N LYS A 47 -6.77 -13.08 5.34
CA LYS A 47 -7.13 -14.50 5.27
C LYS A 47 -7.07 -15.25 6.61
N SER A 48 -6.38 -14.69 7.60
CA SER A 48 -6.25 -15.29 8.94
C SER A 48 -7.50 -15.15 9.81
N SER A 49 -8.49 -14.38 9.40
CA SER A 49 -9.77 -14.24 10.11
C SER A 49 -10.66 -15.49 9.95
N LYS A 50 -10.09 -16.66 10.23
CA LYS A 50 -10.80 -17.95 10.13
C LYS A 50 -11.94 -18.03 11.14
N GLY A 51 -13.11 -18.45 10.70
CA GLY A 51 -14.28 -18.68 11.55
C GLY A 51 -15.26 -17.52 11.67
N ILE A 52 -15.00 -16.40 11.00
CA ILE A 52 -15.92 -15.26 10.93
C ILE A 52 -16.57 -15.28 9.54
N SER A 53 -17.90 -15.14 9.48
CA SER A 53 -18.61 -15.06 8.21
C SER A 53 -18.31 -13.74 7.48
N GLU A 54 -18.41 -13.74 6.15
CA GLU A 54 -18.23 -12.50 5.36
C GLU A 54 -19.20 -11.39 5.76
N THR A 55 -20.45 -11.74 6.08
CA THR A 55 -21.45 -10.79 6.59
C THR A 55 -21.03 -10.17 7.91
N GLU A 56 -20.51 -10.96 8.84
CA GLU A 56 -20.01 -10.46 10.13
C GLU A 56 -18.77 -9.57 9.97
N ILE A 57 -17.89 -9.90 9.03
CA ILE A 57 -16.73 -9.04 8.72
C ILE A 57 -17.22 -7.72 8.15
N ASP A 58 -18.20 -7.75 7.26
CA ASP A 58 -18.79 -6.57 6.64
C ASP A 58 -19.42 -5.63 7.66
N ASP A 59 -20.19 -6.14 8.60
CA ASP A 59 -20.79 -5.39 9.72
C ASP A 59 -19.72 -4.75 10.63
N LYS A 60 -18.67 -5.50 10.93
CA LYS A 60 -17.54 -5.00 11.72
C LYS A 60 -16.76 -3.91 10.99
N LEU A 61 -16.57 -4.02 9.67
CA LEU A 61 -15.97 -2.97 8.85
C LEU A 61 -16.84 -1.73 8.80
N ALA A 62 -18.17 -1.87 8.66
CA ALA A 62 -19.10 -0.76 8.71
C ALA A 62 -19.01 -0.02 10.06
N SER A 63 -18.98 -0.77 11.17
CA SER A 63 -18.78 -0.20 12.51
C SER A 63 -17.44 0.52 12.65
N SER A 64 -16.38 -0.03 12.03
CA SER A 64 -15.05 0.60 12.02
C SER A 64 -15.05 1.95 11.29
N ILE A 65 -15.82 2.09 10.21
CA ILE A 65 -15.98 3.37 9.51
C ILE A 65 -16.69 4.41 10.38
N THR A 66 -17.63 3.98 11.21
CA THR A 66 -18.27 4.89 12.18
C THR A 66 -17.23 5.45 13.16
N ILE A 67 -16.36 4.60 13.70
CA ILE A 67 -15.26 5.03 14.60
C ILE A 67 -14.29 5.94 13.83
N PHE A 68 -13.93 5.56 12.59
CA PHE A 68 -13.02 6.32 11.74
C PHE A 68 -13.48 7.77 11.50
N LYS A 69 -14.79 8.03 11.37
CA LYS A 69 -15.34 9.37 11.19
C LYS A 69 -15.00 10.31 12.35
N TYR A 70 -14.86 9.76 13.56
CA TYR A 70 -14.52 10.52 14.80
C TYR A 70 -13.02 10.62 15.05
N LEU A 71 -12.17 10.08 14.19
CA LEU A 71 -10.71 10.23 14.32
C LEU A 71 -10.27 11.61 13.81
N ASP A 72 -9.47 12.31 14.59
CA ASP A 72 -8.91 13.61 14.23
C ASP A 72 -7.78 13.46 13.18
N ASP A 73 -6.87 12.50 13.42
CA ASP A 73 -5.67 12.28 12.58
C ASP A 73 -5.92 11.29 11.43
N LYS A 74 -6.81 11.64 10.49
CA LYS A 74 -7.13 10.77 9.34
C LYS A 74 -5.93 10.46 8.46
N ASP A 75 -4.97 11.37 8.34
CA ASP A 75 -3.73 11.17 7.57
C ASP A 75 -2.86 10.05 8.16
N VAL A 76 -2.87 9.92 9.49
CA VAL A 76 -2.17 8.84 10.18
C VAL A 76 -2.83 7.50 9.84
N PHE A 77 -4.18 7.45 9.87
CA PHE A 77 -4.93 6.27 9.42
C PHE A 77 -4.56 5.91 7.98
N GLN A 78 -4.58 6.88 7.07
CA GLN A 78 -4.25 6.68 5.66
C GLN A 78 -2.87 6.03 5.48
N LYS A 79 -1.86 6.50 6.21
CA LYS A 79 -0.50 5.94 6.16
C LYS A 79 -0.44 4.49 6.62
N PHE A 80 -1.08 4.15 7.74
CA PHE A 80 -1.10 2.78 8.25
C PHE A 80 -1.92 1.85 7.37
N TYR A 81 -3.11 2.30 6.96
CA TYR A 81 -3.99 1.51 6.10
C TYR A 81 -3.37 1.25 4.72
N SER A 82 -2.73 2.27 4.11
CA SER A 82 -2.01 2.13 2.84
C SER A 82 -0.92 1.05 2.92
N ARG A 83 -0.12 1.05 3.99
CA ARG A 83 0.92 0.03 4.20
C ARG A 83 0.34 -1.37 4.39
N ALA A 84 -0.73 -1.47 5.16
CA ALA A 84 -1.41 -2.74 5.42
C ALA A 84 -2.05 -3.29 4.14
N LEU A 85 -2.79 -2.46 3.41
CA LEU A 85 -3.40 -2.79 2.12
C LEU A 85 -2.33 -3.25 1.11
N GLY A 86 -1.25 -2.48 0.94
CA GLY A 86 -0.16 -2.84 0.04
C GLY A 86 0.43 -4.23 0.34
N LYS A 87 0.66 -4.54 1.62
CA LYS A 87 1.13 -5.86 2.04
C LYS A 87 0.12 -6.96 1.73
N ARG A 88 -1.17 -6.76 2.02
CA ARG A 88 -2.20 -7.77 1.74
C ARG A 88 -2.31 -8.06 0.26
N LEU A 89 -2.30 -7.01 -0.58
CA LEU A 89 -2.43 -7.14 -2.02
C LEU A 89 -1.20 -7.83 -2.64
N ILE A 90 0.02 -7.39 -2.31
CA ILE A 90 1.27 -7.98 -2.86
C ILE A 90 1.41 -9.44 -2.45
N HIS A 91 1.16 -9.77 -1.19
CA HIS A 91 1.33 -11.14 -0.68
C HIS A 91 0.08 -12.02 -0.83
N MET A 92 -0.96 -11.55 -1.52
CA MET A 92 -2.23 -12.27 -1.70
C MET A 92 -2.86 -12.71 -0.36
N GLN A 93 -2.74 -11.87 0.66
CA GLN A 93 -3.22 -12.13 2.02
C GLN A 93 -4.62 -11.57 2.29
N SER A 94 -5.24 -10.92 1.32
CA SER A 94 -6.61 -10.41 1.44
C SER A 94 -7.62 -11.56 1.53
N HIS A 95 -8.60 -11.43 2.41
CA HIS A 95 -9.67 -12.42 2.58
C HIS A 95 -10.48 -12.55 1.29
N SER A 96 -10.92 -11.42 0.73
CA SER A 96 -11.64 -11.30 -0.53
C SER A 96 -11.30 -9.96 -1.19
N MET A 97 -11.23 -9.93 -2.51
CA MET A 97 -11.02 -8.68 -3.26
C MET A 97 -12.26 -7.78 -3.18
N ASP A 98 -13.45 -8.37 -3.16
CA ASP A 98 -14.73 -7.62 -3.04
C ASP A 98 -14.80 -6.88 -1.70
N MET A 99 -14.31 -7.48 -0.62
CA MET A 99 -14.26 -6.83 0.70
C MET A 99 -13.25 -5.70 0.76
N GLU A 100 -12.10 -5.83 0.08
CA GLU A 100 -11.14 -4.72 -0.05
C GLU A 100 -11.77 -3.55 -0.80
N GLU A 101 -12.46 -3.83 -1.91
CA GLU A 101 -13.16 -2.81 -2.69
C GLU A 101 -14.28 -2.15 -1.87
N ALA A 102 -15.09 -2.93 -1.18
CA ALA A 102 -16.16 -2.43 -0.31
C ALA A 102 -15.59 -1.49 0.77
N MET A 103 -14.49 -1.85 1.39
CA MET A 103 -13.83 -1.01 2.40
C MET A 103 -13.30 0.30 1.80
N ILE A 104 -12.64 0.25 0.63
CA ILE A 104 -12.16 1.43 -0.07
C ILE A 104 -13.32 2.36 -0.43
N ASN A 105 -14.44 1.81 -0.90
CA ASN A 105 -15.64 2.57 -1.23
C ASN A 105 -16.27 3.23 0.00
N ARG A 106 -16.31 2.56 1.16
CA ARG A 106 -16.76 3.15 2.43
C ARG A 106 -15.86 4.31 2.88
N LEU A 107 -14.54 4.14 2.78
CA LEU A 107 -13.59 5.22 3.06
C LEU A 107 -13.77 6.40 2.11
N LYS A 108 -14.03 6.14 0.81
CA LYS A 108 -14.34 7.17 -0.19
C LYS A 108 -15.60 7.96 0.17
N GLN A 109 -16.65 7.28 0.61
CA GLN A 109 -17.89 7.93 1.07
C GLN A 109 -17.67 8.77 2.33
N ALA A 110 -16.76 8.34 3.22
CA ALA A 110 -16.49 9.04 4.48
C ALA A 110 -15.56 10.25 4.33
N CYS A 111 -14.58 10.21 3.40
CA CYS A 111 -13.51 11.21 3.29
C CYS A 111 -13.26 11.74 1.86
N GLY A 112 -14.02 11.28 0.88
CA GLY A 112 -13.88 11.70 -0.50
C GLY A 112 -12.84 10.92 -1.30
N TYR A 113 -12.78 11.21 -2.60
CA TYR A 113 -11.94 10.48 -3.55
C TYR A 113 -10.44 10.73 -3.34
N GLU A 114 -10.05 11.97 -3.04
CA GLU A 114 -8.63 12.32 -2.86
C GLU A 114 -7.95 11.49 -1.78
N PHE A 115 -8.66 11.30 -0.66
CA PHE A 115 -8.19 10.47 0.45
C PHE A 115 -7.94 9.01 0.02
N THR A 116 -8.77 8.47 -0.86
CA THR A 116 -8.75 7.06 -1.28
C THR A 116 -8.07 6.81 -2.62
N SER A 117 -7.64 7.86 -3.33
CA SER A 117 -7.09 7.76 -4.69
C SER A 117 -5.94 6.75 -4.80
N LYS A 118 -5.02 6.75 -3.83
CA LYS A 118 -3.91 5.79 -3.77
C LYS A 118 -4.39 4.36 -3.56
N PHE A 119 -5.42 4.13 -2.74
CA PHE A 119 -5.98 2.81 -2.49
C PHE A 119 -6.63 2.25 -3.75
N HIS A 120 -7.40 3.07 -4.46
CA HIS A 120 -7.99 2.68 -5.74
C HIS A 120 -6.92 2.31 -6.78
N ARG A 121 -5.84 3.08 -6.87
CA ARG A 121 -4.74 2.78 -7.80
C ARG A 121 -4.06 1.46 -7.46
N MET A 122 -3.74 1.23 -6.17
CA MET A 122 -3.17 -0.06 -5.73
C MET A 122 -4.08 -1.24 -6.07
N PHE A 123 -5.38 -1.08 -5.83
CA PHE A 123 -6.38 -2.11 -6.13
C PHE A 123 -6.48 -2.39 -7.63
N THR A 124 -6.54 -1.34 -8.46
CA THR A 124 -6.60 -1.45 -9.92
C THR A 124 -5.34 -2.10 -10.48
N ASP A 125 -4.15 -1.76 -9.98
CA ASP A 125 -2.89 -2.36 -10.42
C ASP A 125 -2.89 -3.88 -10.23
N ILE A 126 -3.47 -4.38 -9.14
CA ILE A 126 -3.58 -5.83 -8.88
C ILE A 126 -4.62 -6.48 -9.80
N LEU A 127 -5.78 -5.87 -10.00
CA LEU A 127 -6.81 -6.42 -10.88
C LEU A 127 -6.36 -6.52 -12.34
N THR A 128 -5.60 -5.54 -12.81
CA THR A 128 -5.11 -5.51 -14.20
C THR A 128 -3.91 -6.42 -14.44
N ALA A 129 -3.28 -6.94 -13.37
CA ALA A 129 -2.08 -7.77 -13.51
C ALA A 129 -2.35 -9.08 -14.26
N GLU A 130 -3.49 -9.73 -14.06
CA GLU A 130 -3.84 -11.00 -14.74
C GLU A 130 -4.01 -10.79 -16.25
N ASP A 131 -4.72 -9.74 -16.66
CA ASP A 131 -4.89 -9.38 -18.06
C ASP A 131 -3.56 -9.03 -18.73
N LEU A 132 -2.70 -8.30 -18.05
CA LEU A 132 -1.37 -7.96 -18.55
C LEU A 132 -0.50 -9.19 -18.74
N ASN A 133 -0.51 -10.14 -17.80
CA ASN A 133 0.25 -11.39 -17.93
C ASN A 133 -0.31 -12.27 -19.05
N SER A 134 -1.61 -12.30 -19.24
CA SER A 134 -2.25 -13.02 -20.36
C SER A 134 -1.82 -12.46 -21.71
N LYS A 135 -1.79 -11.13 -21.85
CA LYS A 135 -1.29 -10.44 -23.07
C LYS A 135 0.19 -10.69 -23.30
N PHE A 136 0.99 -10.71 -22.24
CA PHE A 136 2.42 -11.01 -22.34
C PHE A 136 2.66 -12.46 -22.75
N THR A 137 1.91 -13.41 -22.24
CA THR A 137 1.97 -14.82 -22.65
C THR A 137 1.64 -14.97 -24.13
N SER A 138 0.59 -14.31 -24.62
CA SER A 138 0.25 -14.30 -26.05
C SER A 138 1.36 -13.67 -26.91
N PHE A 139 2.00 -12.62 -26.42
CA PHE A 139 3.14 -12.00 -27.09
C PHE A 139 4.33 -12.96 -27.22
N LEU A 140 4.65 -13.72 -26.17
CA LEU A 140 5.72 -14.72 -26.19
C LEU A 140 5.41 -15.85 -27.18
N GLN A 141 4.18 -16.34 -27.21
CA GLN A 141 3.74 -17.38 -28.17
C GLN A 141 3.88 -16.90 -29.59
N ASN A 142 3.43 -15.67 -29.89
CA ASN A 142 3.55 -15.07 -31.23
C ASN A 142 5.02 -14.83 -31.66
N SER A 143 5.90 -14.63 -30.70
CA SER A 143 7.34 -14.45 -30.92
C SER A 143 8.11 -15.78 -30.96
N ASN A 144 7.42 -16.92 -30.86
CA ASN A 144 8.01 -18.26 -30.77
C ASN A 144 9.13 -18.36 -29.71
N THR A 145 8.95 -17.65 -28.57
CA THR A 145 9.96 -17.53 -27.52
C THR A 145 9.49 -18.26 -26.26
N GLU A 146 10.20 -19.34 -25.93
CA GLU A 146 9.98 -20.02 -24.65
C GLU A 146 10.83 -19.37 -23.54
N VAL A 147 10.18 -19.13 -22.44
CA VAL A 147 10.78 -18.59 -21.22
C VAL A 147 10.76 -19.70 -20.18
N GLY A 148 11.68 -20.58 -20.11
CA GLY A 148 11.73 -21.82 -19.31
C GLY A 148 11.34 -21.76 -17.83
N ILE A 149 10.61 -20.73 -17.39
CA ILE A 149 10.15 -20.51 -16.02
C ILE A 149 8.71 -19.98 -16.00
N ASN A 150 7.97 -20.36 -14.96
CA ASN A 150 6.68 -19.74 -14.66
C ASN A 150 6.91 -18.35 -14.04
N TYR A 151 6.22 -17.35 -14.56
CA TYR A 151 6.32 -15.96 -14.09
C TYR A 151 4.92 -15.39 -13.82
N PHE A 152 4.87 -14.40 -12.96
CA PHE A 152 3.71 -13.51 -12.78
C PHE A 152 4.24 -12.11 -12.47
N ILE A 153 4.01 -11.16 -13.37
CA ILE A 153 4.54 -9.81 -13.28
C ILE A 153 3.43 -8.86 -12.87
N ARG A 154 3.67 -8.05 -11.85
CA ARG A 154 2.79 -6.96 -11.43
C ARG A 154 3.43 -5.63 -11.77
N VAL A 155 2.70 -4.78 -12.45
CA VAL A 155 3.09 -3.41 -12.72
C VAL A 155 2.39 -2.50 -11.73
N LEU A 156 3.16 -1.85 -10.88
CA LEU A 156 2.67 -1.01 -9.80
C LEU A 156 2.88 0.46 -10.15
N GLN A 157 1.86 1.29 -9.96
CA GLN A 157 1.96 2.72 -10.24
C GLN A 157 2.80 3.42 -9.17
N GLN A 158 3.88 4.07 -9.58
CA GLN A 158 4.74 4.84 -8.67
C GLN A 158 3.94 5.92 -7.93
N GLY A 159 4.28 6.13 -6.66
CA GLY A 159 3.62 7.11 -5.79
C GLY A 159 2.27 6.67 -5.21
N ALA A 160 1.62 5.60 -5.74
CA ALA A 160 0.45 5.00 -5.12
C ALA A 160 0.84 4.04 -3.99
N TRP A 161 1.87 3.23 -4.22
CA TRP A 161 2.31 2.18 -3.30
C TRP A 161 3.25 2.72 -2.22
N PRO A 162 3.09 2.30 -0.95
CA PRO A 162 3.95 2.72 0.15
C PRO A 162 5.25 1.91 0.19
N LEU A 163 5.88 1.72 -0.96
CA LEU A 163 7.13 0.99 -1.12
C LEU A 163 8.28 2.01 -1.15
N SER A 164 9.27 1.80 -0.30
CA SER A 164 10.46 2.66 -0.29
C SER A 164 11.52 2.09 -1.24
N ASN A 165 12.10 2.96 -2.06
CA ASN A 165 13.27 2.64 -2.88
C ASN A 165 14.57 2.59 -2.05
N SER A 166 14.48 2.73 -0.72
CA SER A 166 15.64 2.75 0.16
C SER A 166 16.28 1.36 0.25
N GLY A 167 17.47 1.24 -0.29
CA GLY A 167 18.32 0.07 -0.15
C GLY A 167 18.23 -0.94 -1.28
N VAL A 168 18.21 -0.48 -2.52
CA VAL A 168 18.44 -1.37 -3.67
C VAL A 168 19.89 -1.83 -3.65
N THR A 169 20.19 -2.84 -2.85
CA THR A 169 21.39 -3.64 -3.06
C THR A 169 21.29 -4.23 -4.47
N PRO A 170 22.30 -4.10 -5.31
CA PRO A 170 22.32 -4.75 -6.62
C PRO A 170 22.24 -6.26 -6.40
N ILE A 171 21.06 -6.81 -6.66
CA ILE A 171 20.83 -8.26 -6.56
C ILE A 171 21.10 -8.81 -7.95
N ALA A 172 22.03 -9.75 -8.06
CA ALA A 172 22.27 -10.47 -9.30
C ALA A 172 20.96 -11.17 -9.75
N VAL A 173 20.51 -10.85 -10.93
CA VAL A 173 19.33 -11.50 -11.55
C VAL A 173 19.82 -12.83 -12.12
N PRO A 174 19.20 -13.98 -11.76
CA PRO A 174 19.52 -15.25 -12.42
C PRO A 174 19.33 -15.14 -13.93
N ALA A 175 20.25 -15.74 -14.72
CA ALA A 175 20.22 -15.66 -16.18
C ALA A 175 18.88 -16.10 -16.81
N GLN A 176 18.20 -17.06 -16.17
CA GLN A 176 16.86 -17.53 -16.61
C GLN A 176 15.79 -16.44 -16.50
N LEU A 177 15.90 -15.57 -15.48
CA LEU A 177 14.99 -14.43 -15.28
C LEU A 177 15.31 -13.26 -16.19
N GLU A 178 16.57 -13.09 -16.55
CA GLU A 178 17.04 -11.96 -17.35
C GLU A 178 16.36 -11.94 -18.73
N LYS A 179 16.21 -13.10 -19.35
CA LYS A 179 15.49 -13.23 -20.62
C LYS A 179 14.01 -12.80 -20.48
N THR A 180 13.34 -13.22 -19.39
CA THR A 180 11.94 -12.84 -19.13
C THR A 180 11.81 -11.33 -18.92
N VAL A 181 12.73 -10.73 -18.17
CA VAL A 181 12.79 -9.29 -17.91
C VAL A 181 12.92 -8.51 -19.21
N GLN A 182 13.90 -8.86 -20.06
CA GLN A 182 14.13 -8.20 -21.35
C GLN A 182 12.93 -8.32 -22.29
N MET A 183 12.32 -9.50 -22.37
CA MET A 183 11.12 -9.72 -23.19
C MET A 183 9.91 -8.93 -22.68
N PHE A 184 9.75 -8.84 -21.37
CA PHE A 184 8.67 -8.03 -20.78
C PHE A 184 8.89 -6.53 -21.01
N GLU A 185 10.09 -6.02 -20.88
CA GLU A 185 10.41 -4.62 -21.20
C GLU A 185 10.11 -4.28 -22.66
N ALA A 186 10.49 -5.16 -23.59
CA ALA A 186 10.19 -4.99 -25.00
C ALA A 186 8.68 -5.02 -25.29
N PHE A 187 7.95 -5.94 -24.67
CA PHE A 187 6.49 -6.02 -24.75
C PHE A 187 5.83 -4.75 -24.18
N TYR A 188 6.24 -4.34 -22.98
CA TYR A 188 5.63 -3.22 -22.27
C TYR A 188 5.87 -1.89 -22.98
N SER A 189 7.09 -1.64 -23.45
CA SER A 189 7.42 -0.43 -24.20
C SER A 189 6.70 -0.34 -25.54
N LYS A 190 6.43 -1.47 -26.18
CA LYS A 190 5.63 -1.54 -27.41
C LYS A 190 4.15 -1.23 -27.15
N GLN A 191 3.62 -1.70 -26.02
CA GLN A 191 2.21 -1.55 -25.66
C GLN A 191 1.89 -0.18 -25.05
N PHE A 192 2.83 0.38 -24.27
CA PHE A 192 2.65 1.60 -23.49
C PHE A 192 3.80 2.58 -23.76
N SER A 193 3.62 3.44 -24.77
CA SER A 193 4.60 4.51 -25.05
C SER A 193 4.66 5.54 -23.91
N GLY A 194 5.86 6.00 -23.60
CA GLY A 194 6.08 7.04 -22.57
C GLY A 194 6.07 6.57 -21.11
N ARG A 195 6.01 5.26 -20.85
CA ARG A 195 6.13 4.70 -19.51
C ARG A 195 7.49 4.04 -19.31
N LYS A 196 8.11 4.32 -18.14
CA LYS A 196 9.37 3.70 -17.75
C LYS A 196 9.12 2.65 -16.68
N LEU A 197 9.69 1.47 -16.84
CA LEU A 197 9.68 0.41 -15.82
C LEU A 197 10.92 0.50 -14.92
N THR A 198 10.71 0.29 -13.64
CA THR A 198 11.79 0.13 -12.64
C THR A 198 11.54 -1.16 -11.88
N TRP A 199 12.48 -2.10 -11.95
CA TRP A 199 12.33 -3.41 -11.33
C TRP A 199 12.59 -3.36 -9.82
N LEU A 200 11.65 -3.91 -9.04
CA LEU A 200 11.75 -4.00 -7.59
C LEU A 200 12.26 -5.40 -7.20
N HIS A 201 13.54 -5.64 -7.45
CA HIS A 201 14.14 -6.95 -7.22
C HIS A 201 14.08 -7.44 -5.77
N HIS A 202 13.97 -6.56 -4.79
CA HIS A 202 13.85 -6.90 -3.37
C HIS A 202 12.46 -7.41 -2.96
N LEU A 203 11.44 -7.20 -3.80
CA LEU A 203 10.07 -7.69 -3.56
C LEU A 203 9.79 -9.02 -4.27
N ARG A 204 10.79 -9.61 -4.90
CA ARG A 204 10.63 -10.90 -5.55
C ARG A 204 10.24 -11.98 -4.54
N TYR A 205 9.11 -12.58 -4.74
CA TYR A 205 8.70 -13.78 -4.04
C TYR A 205 9.08 -14.99 -4.88
N VAL A 206 10.12 -15.69 -4.51
CA VAL A 206 10.36 -17.04 -5.01
C VAL A 206 9.53 -17.98 -4.14
N ALA A 207 8.25 -18.14 -4.51
CA ALA A 207 7.46 -19.20 -3.93
C ALA A 207 8.09 -20.52 -4.40
N SER A 208 8.52 -21.33 -3.45
CA SER A 208 9.01 -22.68 -3.61
C SER A 208 8.39 -23.35 -4.86
N TRP A 209 9.26 -23.72 -5.76
CA TRP A 209 9.07 -24.63 -6.88
C TRP A 209 8.56 -24.12 -8.23
N TYR A 210 8.22 -22.95 -8.61
CA TYR A 210 7.96 -22.57 -10.02
C TYR A 210 7.19 -21.26 -10.27
N ARG A 211 7.03 -20.38 -9.35
CA ARG A 211 6.40 -19.09 -9.62
C ARG A 211 7.27 -17.93 -9.12
N VAL A 212 7.88 -17.20 -10.03
CA VAL A 212 8.59 -15.96 -9.72
C VAL A 212 7.59 -14.80 -9.86
N GLN A 213 7.33 -14.09 -8.77
CA GLN A 213 6.57 -12.87 -8.82
C GLN A 213 7.55 -11.69 -8.94
N ILE A 214 7.40 -10.89 -9.96
CA ILE A 214 8.24 -9.73 -10.23
C ILE A 214 7.33 -8.49 -10.20
N ASP A 215 7.60 -7.58 -9.27
CA ASP A 215 6.89 -6.31 -9.18
C ASP A 215 7.73 -5.22 -9.88
N THR A 216 7.06 -4.37 -10.65
CA THR A 216 7.69 -3.25 -11.37
C THR A 216 6.93 -1.97 -11.10
N PHE A 217 7.63 -0.84 -11.05
CA PHE A 217 7.01 0.48 -11.07
C PHE A 217 6.91 1.02 -12.49
N SER A 218 5.79 1.64 -12.81
CA SER A 218 5.66 2.49 -13.98
C SER A 218 5.57 3.95 -13.58
N ASP A 219 6.48 4.77 -14.08
CA ASP A 219 6.38 6.23 -13.96
C ASP A 219 5.40 6.75 -15.01
N PHE A 220 4.35 7.41 -14.55
CA PHE A 220 3.53 8.26 -15.39
C PHE A 220 4.21 9.62 -15.45
N GLN A 221 4.91 9.93 -16.53
CA GLN A 221 5.19 11.33 -16.84
C GLN A 221 3.89 11.92 -17.42
N GLN A 222 3.17 12.69 -16.62
CA GLN A 222 2.15 13.59 -17.14
C GLN A 222 2.88 14.75 -17.82
N TRP A 223 2.66 14.89 -19.10
CA TRP A 223 2.83 16.16 -19.83
C TRP A 223 1.63 17.05 -19.56
#